data_5596ae8c573fe6ef4e6dac7be245d66c
#
_entry.id   5596ae8c573fe6ef4e6dac7be245d66c
#
_cell.length_a   1.000
_cell.length_b   1.000
_cell.length_c   1.000
_cell.angle_alpha   90.00
_cell.angle_beta   90.00
_cell.angle_gamma   90.00
#
_symmetry.space_group_name_H-M   'P 1'
#
loop_
_entity.id
_entity.type
_entity.pdbx_description
1 polymer ?
#
loop_
_entity_poly.entity_id
_entity_poly.type
_entity_poly.pdbx_seq_one_letter_code
_entity_poly.pdbx_strand_id
1 'polypeptide(L)'
;MVAKTLYGLEDVLATELTALEAEEVTVGRRMVSFRGDKRMLYLANLRLRTALRILKPVITFHAKTTDEIYERLRLFDWTTVISSDQTFSIDSVVYSDSFKNSQYISYRTKDALVDFFRDREGKRPSVRLSNPDILLNIHVSHEEVTLSLDSSGESLHKRGYRVAETTAPLNEVLAAGILLKAGWDGNTDLIDPMCGSGTFLIEAALIACNIAPGIYRRGFAFQRWADFDPDLYDELFHDDSAERVFDHIIYGSDILPQAVAAARSNVERAGLGRYISLSVLPMQQRPKPESKAMLVMNPPYGERIKVEDMQQLYTMIGERLKHNYAGCSAWILAFKPEHFNHIGLRQSHREKLMNGALECELRGYELFEGRRDSFAERKSRRAEGEQGVGRRIDRRDVSAGREKRSNSMDRENKPPYRSPRPDKPFRTSDNRKKEHNDEQQRETRWPNDRFRSSDESERGPRKSSSKRIQVIRNDE
;
A
#
# COMPACT_ATOMS: atom_id res chain seq x y z
N MET A 1 4.90 8.12 -16.48
CA MET A 1 5.51 7.75 -15.18
C MET A 1 4.91 6.44 -14.67
N VAL A 2 5.58 5.79 -13.71
CA VAL A 2 5.11 4.51 -13.14
C VAL A 2 5.16 4.62 -11.62
N ALA A 3 4.01 4.48 -10.96
CA ALA A 3 3.92 4.33 -9.51
C ALA A 3 3.92 2.84 -9.15
N LYS A 4 4.89 2.39 -8.37
CA LYS A 4 4.96 1.01 -7.85
C LYS A 4 4.17 0.89 -6.56
N THR A 5 3.46 -0.22 -6.38
CA THR A 5 2.66 -0.49 -5.18
C THR A 5 2.75 -1.95 -4.72
N LEU A 6 2.09 -2.28 -3.63
CA LEU A 6 1.89 -3.66 -3.17
C LEU A 6 0.78 -4.33 -4.01
N TYR A 7 0.88 -5.66 -4.15
CA TYR A 7 -0.16 -6.45 -4.78
C TYR A 7 -1.49 -6.31 -4.03
N GLY A 8 -2.56 -6.05 -4.78
CA GLY A 8 -3.92 -5.84 -4.26
C GLY A 8 -4.23 -4.37 -3.90
N LEU A 9 -3.28 -3.42 -4.10
CA LEU A 9 -3.52 -1.99 -3.90
C LEU A 9 -3.50 -1.17 -5.20
N GLU A 10 -3.45 -1.84 -6.34
CA GLU A 10 -3.33 -1.18 -7.64
C GLU A 10 -4.55 -0.30 -7.97
N ASP A 11 -5.75 -0.75 -7.63
CA ASP A 11 -7.01 -0.04 -7.80
C ASP A 11 -7.08 1.22 -6.90
N VAL A 12 -6.63 1.09 -5.65
CA VAL A 12 -6.58 2.22 -4.71
C VAL A 12 -5.59 3.27 -5.21
N LEU A 13 -4.39 2.84 -5.64
CA LEU A 13 -3.38 3.75 -6.18
C LEU A 13 -3.88 4.46 -7.44
N ALA A 14 -4.60 3.76 -8.32
CA ALA A 14 -5.20 4.39 -9.52
C ALA A 14 -6.23 5.45 -9.13
N THR A 15 -7.04 5.19 -8.09
CA THR A 15 -8.00 6.17 -7.55
C THR A 15 -7.28 7.39 -6.98
N GLU A 16 -6.19 7.20 -6.22
CA GLU A 16 -5.39 8.32 -5.70
C GLU A 16 -4.79 9.16 -6.83
N LEU A 17 -4.23 8.53 -7.88
CA LEU A 17 -3.67 9.23 -9.05
C LEU A 17 -4.74 10.01 -9.82
N THR A 18 -5.92 9.43 -10.01
CA THR A 18 -7.05 10.11 -10.65
C THR A 18 -7.51 11.31 -9.84
N ALA A 19 -7.53 11.19 -8.51
CA ALA A 19 -7.88 12.31 -7.61
C ALA A 19 -6.82 13.44 -7.62
N LEU A 20 -5.59 13.14 -7.99
CA LEU A 20 -4.52 14.12 -8.22
C LEU A 20 -4.55 14.70 -9.66
N GLU A 21 -5.55 14.34 -10.49
CA GLU A 21 -5.69 14.76 -11.89
C GLU A 21 -4.57 14.24 -12.81
N ALA A 22 -3.96 13.09 -12.49
CA ALA A 22 -3.03 12.43 -13.39
C ALA A 22 -3.73 11.95 -14.65
N GLU A 23 -3.06 12.09 -15.80
CA GLU A 23 -3.58 11.68 -17.10
C GLU A 23 -3.22 10.22 -17.40
N GLU A 24 -3.97 9.56 -18.31
CA GLU A 24 -3.68 8.23 -18.85
C GLU A 24 -3.41 7.17 -17.77
N VAL A 25 -4.17 7.20 -16.66
CA VAL A 25 -4.00 6.27 -15.55
C VAL A 25 -4.35 4.85 -15.98
N THR A 26 -3.36 3.95 -15.96
CA THR A 26 -3.52 2.55 -16.39
C THR A 26 -3.00 1.59 -15.33
N VAL A 27 -3.87 0.69 -14.87
CA VAL A 27 -3.54 -0.31 -13.85
C VAL A 27 -2.74 -1.46 -14.46
N GLY A 28 -1.61 -1.79 -13.83
CA GLY A 28 -0.80 -2.96 -14.13
C GLY A 28 -0.52 -3.80 -12.88
N ARG A 29 0.20 -4.90 -13.01
CA ARG A 29 0.53 -5.76 -11.86
C ARG A 29 1.55 -5.09 -10.94
N ARG A 30 1.17 -4.79 -9.69
CA ARG A 30 1.97 -4.09 -8.67
C ARG A 30 2.46 -2.71 -9.12
N MET A 31 1.73 -2.08 -10.02
CA MET A 31 2.05 -0.76 -10.53
C MET A 31 0.82 -0.08 -11.14
N VAL A 32 0.91 1.24 -11.26
CA VAL A 32 -0.01 2.04 -12.07
C VAL A 32 0.84 2.96 -12.94
N SER A 33 0.65 2.94 -14.24
CA SER A 33 1.26 3.92 -15.15
C SER A 33 0.35 5.13 -15.30
N PHE A 34 0.95 6.31 -15.46
CA PHE A 34 0.23 7.56 -15.59
C PHE A 34 1.08 8.60 -16.33
N ARG A 35 0.42 9.60 -16.88
CA ARG A 35 1.06 10.76 -17.50
C ARG A 35 0.90 11.98 -16.63
N GLY A 36 1.89 12.88 -16.69
CA GLY A 36 1.91 14.14 -15.97
C GLY A 36 3.24 14.85 -16.16
N ASP A 37 3.29 16.08 -15.74
CA ASP A 37 4.45 16.96 -15.78
C ASP A 37 5.32 16.86 -14.52
N LYS A 38 6.22 17.83 -14.31
CA LYS A 38 7.08 17.94 -13.15
C LYS A 38 6.26 18.15 -11.86
N ARG A 39 5.20 18.96 -11.91
CA ARG A 39 4.29 19.21 -10.78
C ARG A 39 3.65 17.89 -10.34
N MET A 40 3.15 17.09 -11.27
CA MET A 40 2.57 15.79 -11.00
C MET A 40 3.58 14.81 -10.40
N LEU A 41 4.84 14.82 -10.86
CA LEU A 41 5.92 14.01 -10.26
C LEU A 41 6.12 14.35 -8.78
N TYR A 42 6.14 15.64 -8.43
CA TYR A 42 6.32 16.08 -7.04
C TYR A 42 5.10 15.75 -6.19
N LEU A 43 3.89 16.03 -6.68
CA LEU A 43 2.62 15.68 -6.00
C LEU A 43 2.50 14.17 -5.76
N ALA A 44 2.84 13.34 -6.74
CA ALA A 44 2.80 11.90 -6.60
C ALA A 44 3.73 11.40 -5.46
N ASN A 45 4.92 11.97 -5.33
CA ASN A 45 5.83 11.62 -4.24
C ASN A 45 5.36 12.16 -2.87
N LEU A 46 4.73 13.33 -2.82
CA LEU A 46 4.26 13.96 -1.60
C LEU A 46 2.96 13.35 -1.08
N ARG A 47 1.97 13.13 -1.96
CA ARG A 47 0.58 12.90 -1.58
C ARG A 47 0.09 11.47 -1.71
N LEU A 48 0.72 10.61 -2.56
CA LEU A 48 0.28 9.21 -2.70
C LEU A 48 0.56 8.39 -1.43
N ARG A 49 -0.49 7.77 -0.91
CA ARG A 49 -0.45 6.97 0.31
C ARG A 49 -0.09 5.52 0.04
N THR A 50 -0.50 5.01 -1.14
CA THR A 50 -0.36 3.60 -1.51
C THR A 50 0.77 3.33 -2.52
N ALA A 51 1.55 4.36 -2.89
CA ALA A 51 2.76 4.19 -3.70
C ALA A 51 3.98 3.81 -2.84
N LEU A 52 4.83 2.93 -3.39
CA LEU A 52 6.16 2.59 -2.83
C LEU A 52 7.28 3.40 -3.47
N ARG A 53 7.17 3.68 -4.78
CA ARG A 53 8.13 4.43 -5.58
C ARG A 53 7.46 5.04 -6.80
N ILE A 54 7.97 6.19 -7.23
CA ILE A 54 7.58 6.85 -8.49
C ILE A 54 8.78 6.81 -9.42
N LEU A 55 8.61 6.15 -10.56
CA LEU A 55 9.64 5.98 -11.58
C LEU A 55 9.31 6.86 -12.78
N LYS A 56 10.33 7.58 -13.30
CA LYS A 56 10.26 8.36 -14.56
C LYS A 56 11.03 7.58 -15.63
N PRO A 57 10.35 6.86 -16.55
CA PRO A 57 11.01 6.18 -17.67
C PRO A 57 11.80 7.18 -18.51
N VAL A 58 13.02 6.80 -18.90
CA VAL A 58 13.90 7.62 -19.76
C VAL A 58 14.15 6.98 -21.11
N ILE A 59 14.19 5.65 -21.17
CA ILE A 59 14.26 4.90 -22.43
C ILE A 59 13.59 3.53 -22.27
N THR A 60 12.89 3.09 -23.32
CA THR A 60 12.35 1.73 -23.48
C THR A 60 12.80 1.16 -24.81
N PHE A 61 13.25 -0.08 -24.82
CA PHE A 61 13.73 -0.79 -25.99
C PHE A 61 13.56 -2.31 -25.85
N HIS A 62 13.71 -3.04 -26.95
CA HIS A 62 13.73 -4.51 -26.94
C HIS A 62 15.15 -5.04 -26.97
N ALA A 63 15.41 -6.08 -26.18
CA ALA A 63 16.66 -6.81 -26.15
C ALA A 63 16.41 -8.30 -25.80
N LYS A 64 17.16 -9.20 -26.44
CA LYS A 64 17.12 -10.65 -26.23
C LYS A 64 18.29 -11.17 -25.40
N THR A 65 19.36 -10.39 -25.36
CA THR A 65 20.59 -10.74 -24.65
C THR A 65 21.06 -9.58 -23.76
N THR A 66 21.87 -9.89 -22.78
CA THR A 66 22.51 -8.90 -21.91
C THR A 66 23.49 -8.00 -22.66
N ASP A 67 24.09 -8.50 -23.77
CA ASP A 67 24.99 -7.71 -24.61
C ASP A 67 24.19 -6.70 -25.43
N GLU A 68 23.02 -7.07 -25.96
CA GLU A 68 22.11 -6.11 -26.59
C GLU A 68 21.66 -5.01 -25.63
N ILE A 69 21.40 -5.34 -24.34
CA ILE A 69 21.09 -4.33 -23.30
C ILE A 69 22.28 -3.37 -23.16
N TYR A 70 23.50 -3.90 -23.03
CA TYR A 70 24.72 -3.08 -22.93
C TYR A 70 24.91 -2.16 -24.13
N GLU A 71 24.83 -2.68 -25.35
CA GLU A 71 25.03 -1.91 -26.59
C GLU A 71 23.95 -0.79 -26.73
N ARG A 72 22.69 -1.11 -26.45
CA ARG A 72 21.62 -0.11 -26.48
C ARG A 72 21.83 1.00 -25.46
N LEU A 73 22.20 0.64 -24.23
CA LEU A 73 22.44 1.61 -23.16
C LEU A 73 23.75 2.39 -23.37
N ARG A 74 24.77 1.84 -24.04
CA ARG A 74 25.99 2.56 -24.40
C ARG A 74 25.72 3.66 -25.41
N LEU A 75 24.73 3.47 -26.31
CA LEU A 75 24.30 4.47 -27.28
C LEU A 75 23.35 5.53 -26.70
N PHE A 76 22.81 5.31 -25.49
CA PHE A 76 21.96 6.26 -24.82
C PHE A 76 22.78 7.47 -24.33
N ASP A 77 22.27 8.69 -24.55
CA ASP A 77 22.94 9.90 -24.05
C ASP A 77 22.72 10.07 -22.54
N TRP A 78 23.63 9.51 -21.75
CA TRP A 78 23.60 9.54 -20.30
C TRP A 78 23.73 10.96 -19.73
N THR A 79 24.24 11.93 -20.49
CA THR A 79 24.35 13.32 -20.00
C THR A 79 23.00 13.97 -19.73
N THR A 80 21.91 13.40 -20.27
CA THR A 80 20.53 13.86 -20.00
C THR A 80 20.02 13.47 -18.62
N VAL A 81 20.68 12.55 -17.93
CA VAL A 81 20.22 11.99 -16.65
C VAL A 81 21.26 12.07 -15.53
N ILE A 82 22.56 12.10 -15.85
CA ILE A 82 23.65 12.10 -14.87
C ILE A 82 24.89 12.78 -15.44
N SER A 83 25.72 13.40 -14.60
CA SER A 83 27.05 13.90 -14.94
C SER A 83 28.14 12.94 -14.46
N SER A 84 29.36 13.07 -15.04
CA SER A 84 30.53 12.24 -14.67
C SER A 84 31.01 12.42 -13.24
N ASP A 85 30.65 13.52 -12.58
CA ASP A 85 31.04 13.84 -11.19
C ASP A 85 30.01 13.34 -10.16
N GLN A 86 28.83 12.89 -10.59
CA GLN A 86 27.76 12.40 -9.72
C GLN A 86 27.94 10.92 -9.35
N THR A 87 27.29 10.54 -8.27
CA THR A 87 27.20 9.15 -7.81
C THR A 87 25.87 8.53 -8.20
N PHE A 88 25.86 7.22 -8.44
CA PHE A 88 24.63 6.51 -8.81
C PHE A 88 24.52 5.11 -8.19
N SER A 89 23.29 4.60 -8.15
CA SER A 89 23.01 3.18 -7.95
C SER A 89 21.96 2.69 -8.94
N ILE A 90 21.94 1.37 -9.18
CA ILE A 90 21.02 0.73 -10.11
C ILE A 90 20.31 -0.42 -9.41
N ASP A 91 18.98 -0.33 -9.35
CA ASP A 91 18.09 -1.43 -8.97
C ASP A 91 17.56 -2.10 -10.23
N SER A 92 17.51 -3.44 -10.24
CA SER A 92 16.98 -4.21 -11.37
C SER A 92 15.85 -5.14 -10.96
N VAL A 93 14.82 -5.19 -11.80
CA VAL A 93 13.67 -6.08 -11.66
C VAL A 93 13.48 -6.82 -12.98
N VAL A 94 13.46 -8.16 -12.92
CA VAL A 94 13.42 -9.00 -14.12
C VAL A 94 12.26 -10.00 -14.04
N TYR A 95 11.43 -9.98 -15.07
CA TYR A 95 10.36 -10.94 -15.34
C TYR A 95 10.52 -11.47 -16.76
N SER A 96 11.43 -12.48 -16.95
CA SER A 96 11.77 -12.97 -18.26
C SER A 96 12.26 -14.41 -18.18
N ASP A 97 11.96 -15.18 -19.20
CA ASP A 97 12.52 -16.52 -19.37
C ASP A 97 13.97 -16.48 -19.88
N SER A 98 14.32 -15.42 -20.63
CA SER A 98 15.64 -15.22 -21.23
C SER A 98 16.66 -14.62 -20.25
N PHE A 99 16.19 -13.76 -19.32
CA PHE A 99 17.03 -13.07 -18.36
C PHE A 99 16.80 -13.62 -16.95
N LYS A 100 17.74 -14.42 -16.42
CA LYS A 100 17.57 -15.11 -15.13
C LYS A 100 18.24 -14.42 -13.94
N ASN A 101 19.18 -13.49 -14.18
CA ASN A 101 19.98 -12.86 -13.13
C ASN A 101 19.83 -11.33 -13.18
N SER A 102 18.98 -10.81 -12.27
CA SER A 102 18.75 -9.37 -12.16
C SER A 102 20.02 -8.60 -11.81
N GLN A 103 20.88 -9.14 -10.93
CA GLN A 103 22.12 -8.50 -10.54
C GLN A 103 23.10 -8.34 -11.74
N TYR A 104 23.13 -9.31 -12.64
CA TYR A 104 23.94 -9.22 -13.85
C TYR A 104 23.42 -8.12 -14.80
N ILE A 105 22.11 -7.93 -14.89
CA ILE A 105 21.53 -6.81 -15.64
C ILE A 105 21.96 -5.46 -15.05
N SER A 106 21.96 -5.31 -13.71
CA SER A 106 22.48 -4.10 -13.05
C SER A 106 23.95 -3.86 -13.41
N TYR A 107 24.78 -4.91 -13.43
CA TYR A 107 26.19 -4.78 -13.79
C TYR A 107 26.39 -4.37 -15.24
N ARG A 108 25.67 -4.98 -16.19
CA ARG A 108 25.75 -4.61 -17.62
C ARG A 108 25.28 -3.16 -17.86
N THR A 109 24.21 -2.74 -17.16
CA THR A 109 23.73 -1.35 -17.20
C THR A 109 24.79 -0.38 -16.65
N LYS A 110 25.41 -0.73 -15.52
CA LYS A 110 26.53 0.04 -14.94
C LYS A 110 27.70 0.15 -15.91
N ASP A 111 28.09 -0.97 -16.52
CA ASP A 111 29.23 -1.00 -17.48
C ASP A 111 28.93 -0.08 -18.66
N ALA A 112 27.73 -0.13 -19.25
CA ALA A 112 27.36 0.73 -20.37
C ALA A 112 27.43 2.23 -20.00
N LEU A 113 26.92 2.61 -18.80
CA LEU A 113 27.00 3.98 -18.31
C LEU A 113 28.42 4.44 -18.08
N VAL A 114 29.23 3.62 -17.40
CA VAL A 114 30.63 3.94 -17.06
C VAL A 114 31.48 4.05 -18.32
N ASP A 115 31.33 3.14 -19.29
CA ASP A 115 32.09 3.14 -20.54
C ASP A 115 31.71 4.33 -21.43
N PHE A 116 30.41 4.74 -21.46
CA PHE A 116 29.97 5.94 -22.16
C PHE A 116 30.74 7.19 -21.70
N PHE A 117 30.84 7.43 -20.39
CA PHE A 117 31.56 8.59 -19.86
C PHE A 117 33.07 8.45 -19.99
N ARG A 118 33.62 7.25 -19.81
CA ARG A 118 35.06 7.01 -19.98
C ARG A 118 35.54 7.33 -21.42
N ASP A 119 34.76 6.88 -22.40
CA ASP A 119 35.11 7.08 -23.82
C ASP A 119 34.93 8.56 -24.23
N ARG A 120 33.98 9.28 -23.63
CA ARG A 120 33.67 10.66 -24.00
C ARG A 120 34.50 11.71 -23.24
N GLU A 121 34.69 11.48 -21.93
CA GLU A 121 35.26 12.50 -21.03
C GLU A 121 36.53 12.06 -20.31
N GLY A 122 36.94 10.79 -20.47
CA GLY A 122 38.07 10.21 -19.73
C GLY A 122 37.80 10.06 -18.21
N LYS A 123 36.59 10.41 -17.75
CA LYS A 123 36.12 10.28 -16.38
C LYS A 123 35.00 9.26 -16.30
N ARG A 124 34.57 8.89 -15.10
CA ARG A 124 33.42 8.00 -14.90
C ARG A 124 32.66 8.36 -13.61
N PRO A 125 31.33 8.32 -13.61
CA PRO A 125 30.53 8.39 -12.40
C PRO A 125 30.86 7.25 -11.41
N SER A 126 30.69 7.50 -10.13
CA SER A 126 30.99 6.53 -9.08
C SER A 126 29.73 5.84 -8.58
N VAL A 127 29.84 4.52 -8.33
CA VAL A 127 28.72 3.76 -7.69
C VAL A 127 28.70 4.07 -6.19
N ARG A 128 27.51 4.41 -5.69
CA ARG A 128 27.26 4.65 -4.28
C ARG A 128 25.91 4.03 -3.90
N LEU A 129 25.94 3.00 -3.04
CA LEU A 129 24.73 2.25 -2.67
C LEU A 129 23.85 2.99 -1.67
N SER A 130 24.44 3.80 -0.80
CA SER A 130 23.72 4.57 0.20
C SER A 130 23.64 6.04 -0.21
N ASN A 131 22.41 6.53 -0.40
CA ASN A 131 22.11 7.92 -0.76
C ASN A 131 22.92 8.45 -1.97
N PRO A 132 22.86 7.79 -3.14
CA PRO A 132 23.49 8.29 -4.37
C PRO A 132 22.78 9.55 -4.87
N ASP A 133 23.44 10.29 -5.79
CA ASP A 133 22.82 11.44 -6.42
C ASP A 133 21.72 11.01 -7.39
N ILE A 134 21.96 9.96 -8.17
CA ILE A 134 21.00 9.40 -9.13
C ILE A 134 20.69 7.94 -8.78
N LEU A 135 19.41 7.64 -8.66
CA LEU A 135 18.89 6.28 -8.56
C LEU A 135 18.27 5.86 -9.89
N LEU A 136 18.78 4.78 -10.43
CA LEU A 136 18.31 4.17 -11.66
C LEU A 136 17.55 2.88 -11.35
N ASN A 137 16.47 2.65 -12.08
CA ASN A 137 15.75 1.38 -12.05
C ASN A 137 15.70 0.81 -13.46
N ILE A 138 16.20 -0.40 -13.66
CA ILE A 138 16.05 -1.13 -14.92
C ILE A 138 15.04 -2.27 -14.74
N HIS A 139 14.00 -2.23 -15.54
CA HIS A 139 12.92 -3.22 -15.54
C HIS A 139 12.96 -3.99 -16.85
N VAL A 140 13.02 -5.32 -16.74
CA VAL A 140 12.94 -6.23 -17.89
C VAL A 140 11.66 -7.04 -17.77
N SER A 141 10.78 -6.88 -18.77
CA SER A 141 9.54 -7.66 -18.91
C SER A 141 9.61 -8.45 -20.22
N HIS A 142 9.83 -9.75 -20.14
CA HIS A 142 10.13 -10.59 -21.29
C HIS A 142 11.38 -10.09 -22.05
N GLU A 143 11.19 -9.45 -23.20
CA GLU A 143 12.25 -8.82 -24.03
C GLU A 143 12.21 -7.28 -23.97
N GLU A 144 11.18 -6.69 -23.34
CA GLU A 144 11.09 -5.24 -23.18
C GLU A 144 11.91 -4.77 -21.99
N VAL A 145 12.79 -3.83 -22.22
CA VAL A 145 13.68 -3.23 -21.22
C VAL A 145 13.36 -1.76 -21.05
N THR A 146 13.03 -1.36 -19.84
CA THR A 146 12.77 0.04 -19.49
C THR A 146 13.78 0.51 -18.44
N LEU A 147 14.55 1.53 -18.76
CA LEU A 147 15.38 2.27 -17.81
C LEU A 147 14.59 3.48 -17.29
N SER A 148 14.59 3.67 -16.00
CA SER A 148 13.86 4.76 -15.33
C SER A 148 14.74 5.45 -14.29
N LEU A 149 14.50 6.73 -14.05
CA LEU A 149 14.93 7.45 -12.86
C LEU A 149 13.97 7.15 -11.71
N ASP A 150 14.48 6.80 -10.53
CA ASP A 150 13.70 6.71 -9.30
C ASP A 150 13.64 8.09 -8.64
N SER A 151 12.46 8.69 -8.65
CA SER A 151 12.24 10.02 -8.08
C SER A 151 12.09 10.02 -6.55
N SER A 152 11.75 8.89 -5.98
CA SER A 152 11.40 8.78 -4.55
C SER A 152 12.60 8.66 -3.62
N GLY A 153 13.65 7.95 -4.05
CA GLY A 153 14.79 7.64 -3.20
C GLY A 153 14.52 6.47 -2.26
N GLU A 154 14.47 6.69 -0.96
CA GLU A 154 13.94 5.67 -0.05
C GLU A 154 12.49 5.36 -0.41
N SER A 155 12.09 4.10 -0.19
CA SER A 155 10.71 3.70 -0.44
C SER A 155 9.72 4.58 0.33
N LEU A 156 8.62 4.99 -0.33
CA LEU A 156 7.65 5.95 0.21
C LEU A 156 6.91 5.46 1.46
N HIS A 157 6.91 4.15 1.75
CA HIS A 157 6.38 3.65 3.02
C HIS A 157 7.16 4.20 4.23
N LYS A 158 8.45 4.48 4.07
CA LYS A 158 9.25 5.15 5.10
C LYS A 158 8.87 6.62 5.18
N ARG A 159 7.74 6.90 5.82
CA ARG A 159 7.18 8.26 5.94
C ARG A 159 8.11 9.21 6.70
N GLY A 160 8.81 8.71 7.73
CA GLY A 160 9.70 9.50 8.58
C GLY A 160 9.15 9.76 10.00
N TYR A 161 7.90 9.41 10.28
CA TYR A 161 7.32 9.53 11.61
C TYR A 161 7.69 8.35 12.54
N ARG A 162 8.09 7.19 12.01
CA ARG A 162 8.44 6.02 12.80
C ARG A 162 9.81 6.20 13.45
N VAL A 163 9.83 6.35 14.78
CA VAL A 163 11.03 6.47 15.61
C VAL A 163 11.19 5.31 16.60
N ALA A 164 10.11 4.53 16.81
CA ALA A 164 10.09 3.32 17.64
C ALA A 164 9.32 2.21 16.91
N GLU A 165 9.79 0.98 17.07
CA GLU A 165 9.25 -0.19 16.38
C GLU A 165 8.90 -1.32 17.34
N THR A 166 7.91 -2.12 16.99
CA THR A 166 7.67 -3.45 17.52
C THR A 166 8.38 -4.48 16.65
N THR A 167 8.38 -5.75 17.05
CA THR A 167 9.14 -6.82 16.36
C THR A 167 8.77 -6.98 14.87
N ALA A 168 7.53 -6.65 14.46
CA ALA A 168 7.05 -6.78 13.09
C ALA A 168 6.01 -5.67 12.81
N PRO A 169 6.46 -4.43 12.58
CA PRO A 169 5.54 -3.33 12.31
C PRO A 169 4.85 -3.53 10.96
N LEU A 170 3.56 -3.16 10.90
CA LEU A 170 2.83 -3.12 9.64
C LEU A 170 3.44 -2.07 8.71
N ASN A 171 3.54 -2.39 7.41
CA ASN A 171 3.99 -1.46 6.39
C ASN A 171 2.97 -0.31 6.23
N GLU A 172 3.43 0.93 6.18
CA GLU A 172 2.60 2.14 6.14
C GLU A 172 1.72 2.21 4.88
N VAL A 173 2.28 1.81 3.72
CA VAL A 173 1.54 1.74 2.45
C VAL A 173 0.42 0.69 2.54
N LEU A 174 0.69 -0.46 3.18
CA LEU A 174 -0.33 -1.48 3.39
C LEU A 174 -1.42 -1.00 4.35
N ALA A 175 -1.03 -0.34 5.45
CA ALA A 175 -1.99 0.20 6.41
C ALA A 175 -2.91 1.25 5.77
N ALA A 176 -2.35 2.21 5.03
CA ALA A 176 -3.13 3.20 4.29
C ALA A 176 -4.05 2.55 3.26
N GLY A 177 -3.54 1.56 2.50
CA GLY A 177 -4.32 0.82 1.51
C GLY A 177 -5.50 0.06 2.12
N ILE A 178 -5.32 -0.58 3.27
CA ILE A 178 -6.39 -1.26 4.01
C ILE A 178 -7.46 -0.26 4.48
N LEU A 179 -7.05 0.87 5.03
CA LEU A 179 -7.98 1.92 5.47
C LEU A 179 -8.81 2.47 4.31
N LEU A 180 -8.18 2.77 3.17
CA LEU A 180 -8.86 3.24 1.97
C LEU A 180 -9.80 2.18 1.38
N LYS A 181 -9.39 0.90 1.32
CA LYS A 181 -10.27 -0.22 0.91
C LYS A 181 -11.44 -0.44 1.88
N ALA A 182 -11.22 -0.18 3.16
CA ALA A 182 -12.27 -0.21 4.18
C ALA A 182 -13.27 0.94 4.05
N GLY A 183 -13.01 1.92 3.20
CA GLY A 183 -13.82 3.13 3.05
C GLY A 183 -13.63 4.13 4.21
N TRP A 184 -12.47 4.11 4.86
CA TRP A 184 -12.14 5.09 5.89
C TRP A 184 -11.95 6.48 5.29
N ASP A 185 -12.74 7.43 5.76
CA ASP A 185 -12.77 8.82 5.28
C ASP A 185 -12.71 9.87 6.40
N GLY A 186 -12.65 9.42 7.67
CA GLY A 186 -12.64 10.28 8.83
C GLY A 186 -14.02 10.73 9.33
N ASN A 187 -15.13 10.16 8.85
CA ASN A 187 -16.48 10.56 9.26
C ASN A 187 -17.01 9.80 10.50
N THR A 188 -16.19 9.02 11.16
CA THR A 188 -16.52 8.28 12.38
C THR A 188 -15.30 8.14 13.29
N ASP A 189 -15.47 7.62 14.48
CA ASP A 189 -14.34 7.14 15.28
C ASP A 189 -13.70 5.92 14.65
N LEU A 190 -12.39 5.74 14.87
CA LEU A 190 -11.67 4.53 14.50
C LEU A 190 -11.10 3.86 15.75
N ILE A 191 -11.11 2.53 15.77
CA ILE A 191 -10.62 1.74 16.90
C ILE A 191 -9.65 0.67 16.39
N ASP A 192 -8.41 0.71 16.88
CA ASP A 192 -7.44 -0.38 16.74
C ASP A 192 -7.12 -0.98 18.11
N PRO A 193 -7.72 -2.14 18.46
CA PRO A 193 -7.54 -2.75 19.76
C PRO A 193 -6.27 -3.59 19.93
N MET A 194 -5.43 -3.65 18.88
CA MET A 194 -4.14 -4.36 18.82
C MET A 194 -3.12 -3.53 18.05
N CYS A 195 -2.96 -2.26 18.46
CA CYS A 195 -2.36 -1.21 17.62
C CYS A 195 -0.84 -1.35 17.42
N GLY A 196 -0.15 -2.19 18.19
CA GLY A 196 1.29 -2.34 18.06
C GLY A 196 2.00 -0.99 18.18
N SER A 197 2.83 -0.64 17.19
CA SER A 197 3.52 0.66 17.11
C SER A 197 2.67 1.80 16.51
N GLY A 198 1.36 1.61 16.32
CA GLY A 198 0.41 2.66 15.96
C GLY A 198 0.30 2.98 14.46
N THR A 199 0.71 2.08 13.57
CA THR A 199 0.73 2.38 12.12
C THR A 199 -0.67 2.69 11.58
N PHE A 200 -1.69 1.86 11.88
CA PHE A 200 -3.06 2.15 11.46
C PHE A 200 -3.57 3.48 12.03
N LEU A 201 -3.25 3.78 13.28
CA LEU A 201 -3.71 5.01 13.94
C LEU A 201 -3.19 6.26 13.22
N ILE A 202 -1.88 6.27 12.90
CA ILE A 202 -1.23 7.41 12.24
C ILE A 202 -1.72 7.55 10.81
N GLU A 203 -1.73 6.47 10.02
CA GLU A 203 -2.22 6.52 8.63
C GLU A 203 -3.71 6.90 8.58
N ALA A 204 -4.53 6.46 9.55
CA ALA A 204 -5.93 6.87 9.66
C ALA A 204 -6.09 8.36 9.92
N ALA A 205 -5.27 8.94 10.83
CA ALA A 205 -5.29 10.38 11.09
C ALA A 205 -4.82 11.19 9.87
N LEU A 206 -3.78 10.72 9.16
CA LEU A 206 -3.31 11.35 7.92
C LEU A 206 -4.38 11.34 6.82
N ILE A 207 -5.16 10.26 6.71
CA ILE A 207 -6.28 10.17 5.76
C ILE A 207 -7.42 11.10 6.19
N ALA A 208 -7.83 11.03 7.46
CA ALA A 208 -8.94 11.82 7.99
C ALA A 208 -8.69 13.33 7.85
N CYS A 209 -7.49 13.78 8.21
CA CYS A 209 -7.07 15.18 8.07
C CYS A 209 -6.63 15.57 6.66
N ASN A 210 -6.53 14.63 5.73
CA ASN A 210 -5.96 14.80 4.39
C ASN A 210 -4.54 15.38 4.39
N ILE A 211 -3.74 15.05 5.41
CA ILE A 211 -2.34 15.43 5.51
C ILE A 211 -1.50 14.58 4.53
N ALA A 212 -0.63 15.21 3.76
CA ALA A 212 0.24 14.53 2.81
C ALA A 212 1.29 13.65 3.53
N PRO A 213 1.39 12.33 3.24
CA PRO A 213 2.30 11.45 3.97
C PRO A 213 3.79 11.75 3.70
N GLY A 214 4.10 12.45 2.61
CA GLY A 214 5.46 12.78 2.22
C GLY A 214 6.10 13.92 3.02
N ILE A 215 5.34 14.72 3.78
CA ILE A 215 5.87 15.89 4.53
C ILE A 215 6.80 15.51 5.68
N TYR A 216 6.72 14.27 6.18
CA TYR A 216 7.59 13.79 7.26
C TYR A 216 8.95 13.29 6.77
N ARG A 217 9.13 13.19 5.45
CA ARG A 217 10.36 12.67 4.85
C ARG A 217 11.48 13.70 4.92
N ARG A 218 12.72 13.21 4.98
CA ARG A 218 13.91 14.09 4.92
C ARG A 218 14.18 14.66 3.53
N GLY A 219 13.56 14.07 2.49
CA GLY A 219 13.69 14.47 1.11
C GLY A 219 13.41 13.34 0.13
N PHE A 220 13.51 13.66 -1.15
CA PHE A 220 13.28 12.77 -2.28
C PHE A 220 14.49 12.76 -3.22
N ALA A 221 14.63 11.71 -4.05
CA ALA A 221 15.75 11.63 -4.99
C ALA A 221 15.69 12.71 -6.07
N PHE A 222 14.49 13.08 -6.53
CA PHE A 222 14.32 14.11 -7.57
C PHE A 222 14.88 15.47 -7.17
N GLN A 223 15.06 15.77 -5.88
CA GLN A 223 15.66 17.02 -5.40
C GLN A 223 17.15 17.16 -5.76
N ARG A 224 17.80 16.08 -6.19
CA ARG A 224 19.19 16.06 -6.66
C ARG A 224 19.32 16.05 -8.17
N TRP A 225 18.21 16.04 -8.90
CA TRP A 225 18.22 16.10 -10.36
C TRP A 225 18.58 17.49 -10.86
N ALA A 226 19.23 17.56 -12.01
CA ALA A 226 19.65 18.84 -12.60
C ALA A 226 18.48 19.76 -12.96
N ASP A 227 17.29 19.17 -13.22
CA ASP A 227 16.06 19.88 -13.56
C ASP A 227 15.14 20.13 -12.34
N PHE A 228 15.64 19.95 -11.11
CA PHE A 228 14.87 20.21 -9.90
C PHE A 228 14.45 21.68 -9.83
N ASP A 229 13.18 21.91 -9.50
CA ASP A 229 12.58 23.21 -9.34
C ASP A 229 12.24 23.43 -7.85
N PRO A 230 13.07 24.17 -7.11
CA PRO A 230 12.89 24.35 -5.67
C PRO A 230 11.66 25.19 -5.33
N ASP A 231 11.32 26.18 -6.16
CA ASP A 231 10.18 27.10 -5.91
C ASP A 231 8.86 26.33 -6.05
N LEU A 232 8.72 25.55 -7.11
CA LEU A 232 7.57 24.66 -7.31
C LEU A 232 7.46 23.61 -6.20
N TYR A 233 8.60 23.03 -5.77
CA TYR A 233 8.59 22.06 -4.68
C TYR A 233 8.15 22.69 -3.36
N ASP A 234 8.64 23.88 -3.04
CA ASP A 234 8.32 24.59 -1.81
C ASP A 234 6.83 24.99 -1.76
N GLU A 235 6.27 25.47 -2.89
CA GLU A 235 4.83 25.69 -3.05
C GLU A 235 4.01 24.45 -2.71
N LEU A 236 4.35 23.30 -3.30
CA LEU A 236 3.61 22.05 -3.13
C LEU A 236 3.80 21.42 -1.75
N PHE A 237 4.97 21.60 -1.15
CA PHE A 237 5.30 21.07 0.16
C PHE A 237 4.55 21.79 1.28
N HIS A 238 4.34 23.10 1.13
CA HIS A 238 3.63 23.94 2.11
C HIS A 238 2.13 24.11 1.79
N ASP A 239 1.63 23.52 0.70
CA ASP A 239 0.20 23.58 0.37
C ASP A 239 -0.61 22.68 1.31
N ASP A 240 -1.21 23.29 2.32
CA ASP A 240 -2.13 22.70 3.29
C ASP A 240 -3.62 22.97 2.96
N SER A 241 -3.91 23.64 1.85
CA SER A 241 -5.25 24.07 1.45
C SER A 241 -6.29 22.94 1.37
N ALA A 242 -5.83 21.70 1.14
CA ALA A 242 -6.67 20.51 1.08
C ALA A 242 -6.81 19.78 2.44
N GLU A 243 -6.15 20.26 3.51
CA GLU A 243 -6.28 19.67 4.84
C GLU A 243 -7.70 19.87 5.40
N ARG A 244 -8.13 18.93 6.23
CA ARG A 244 -9.47 18.90 6.80
C ARG A 244 -9.43 18.85 8.32
N VAL A 245 -10.43 19.45 8.95
CA VAL A 245 -10.67 19.26 10.38
C VAL A 245 -11.23 17.85 10.60
N PHE A 246 -10.72 17.17 11.61
CA PHE A 246 -11.20 15.86 12.04
C PHE A 246 -11.79 15.96 13.45
N ASP A 247 -13.10 15.81 13.54
CA ASP A 247 -13.89 16.03 14.78
C ASP A 247 -14.16 14.72 15.56
N HIS A 248 -13.57 13.62 15.15
CA HIS A 248 -13.66 12.31 15.78
C HIS A 248 -12.35 11.92 16.48
N ILE A 249 -12.34 10.77 17.15
CA ILE A 249 -11.19 10.26 17.85
C ILE A 249 -10.76 8.89 17.28
N ILE A 250 -9.46 8.71 17.14
CA ILE A 250 -8.83 7.44 16.81
C ILE A 250 -8.34 6.79 18.10
N TYR A 251 -8.91 5.67 18.46
CA TYR A 251 -8.59 4.95 19.69
C TYR A 251 -7.63 3.80 19.40
N GLY A 252 -6.44 3.84 19.99
CA GLY A 252 -5.46 2.77 19.96
C GLY A 252 -5.33 2.08 21.31
N SER A 253 -5.27 0.76 21.32
CA SER A 253 -4.87 0.02 22.52
C SER A 253 -4.05 -1.23 22.16
N ASP A 254 -3.23 -1.65 23.11
CA ASP A 254 -2.49 -2.89 23.03
C ASP A 254 -2.34 -3.45 24.45
N ILE A 255 -2.21 -4.77 24.55
CA ILE A 255 -1.97 -5.44 25.84
C ILE A 255 -0.54 -5.17 26.36
N LEU A 256 0.41 -4.90 25.46
CA LEU A 256 1.81 -4.71 25.76
C LEU A 256 2.13 -3.21 26.02
N PRO A 257 2.57 -2.83 27.25
CA PRO A 257 2.93 -1.44 27.56
C PRO A 257 4.00 -0.87 26.60
N GLN A 258 4.99 -1.69 26.22
CA GLN A 258 6.04 -1.27 25.30
C GLN A 258 5.52 -0.99 23.87
N ALA A 259 4.49 -1.70 23.41
CA ALA A 259 3.84 -1.42 22.12
C ALA A 259 3.14 -0.05 22.15
N VAL A 260 2.40 0.23 23.22
CA VAL A 260 1.73 1.53 23.43
C VAL A 260 2.75 2.66 23.58
N ALA A 261 3.89 2.43 24.26
CA ALA A 261 4.97 3.42 24.36
C ALA A 261 5.57 3.71 22.98
N ALA A 262 5.83 2.69 22.16
CA ALA A 262 6.28 2.88 20.77
C ALA A 262 5.26 3.65 19.93
N ALA A 263 3.97 3.29 20.03
CA ALA A 263 2.89 4.01 19.35
C ALA A 263 2.86 5.48 19.76
N ARG A 264 2.97 5.79 21.06
CA ARG A 264 3.00 7.17 21.58
C ARG A 264 4.15 7.98 20.97
N SER A 265 5.37 7.44 20.99
CA SER A 265 6.53 8.12 20.40
C SER A 265 6.35 8.40 18.91
N ASN A 266 5.76 7.48 18.15
CA ASN A 266 5.49 7.67 16.73
C ASN A 266 4.38 8.70 16.49
N VAL A 267 3.29 8.69 17.29
CA VAL A 267 2.19 9.67 17.24
C VAL A 267 2.69 11.08 17.59
N GLU A 268 3.52 11.22 18.63
CA GLU A 268 4.15 12.49 19.01
C GLU A 268 5.05 13.01 17.89
N ARG A 269 5.86 12.12 17.28
CA ARG A 269 6.72 12.48 16.14
C ARG A 269 5.92 12.94 14.92
N ALA A 270 4.73 12.36 14.71
CA ALA A 270 3.82 12.74 13.64
C ALA A 270 3.01 14.02 13.95
N GLY A 271 3.03 14.53 15.19
CA GLY A 271 2.24 15.70 15.61
C GLY A 271 0.73 15.45 15.68
N LEU A 272 0.31 14.17 15.79
CA LEU A 272 -1.11 13.75 15.69
C LEU A 272 -1.76 13.44 17.05
N GLY A 273 -1.10 13.81 18.17
CA GLY A 273 -1.55 13.47 19.52
C GLY A 273 -2.95 13.96 19.87
N ARG A 274 -3.43 15.05 19.26
CA ARG A 274 -4.79 15.58 19.50
C ARG A 274 -5.90 14.70 18.94
N TYR A 275 -5.60 13.85 17.96
CA TYR A 275 -6.57 13.00 17.27
C TYR A 275 -6.54 11.55 17.75
N ILE A 276 -5.44 11.14 18.45
CA ILE A 276 -5.19 9.74 18.77
C ILE A 276 -5.12 9.55 20.29
N SER A 277 -6.02 8.73 20.83
CA SER A 277 -6.06 8.33 22.24
C SER A 277 -5.48 6.94 22.41
N LEU A 278 -4.44 6.81 23.25
CA LEU A 278 -3.70 5.55 23.47
C LEU A 278 -3.89 5.02 24.89
N SER A 279 -4.13 3.73 25.02
CA SER A 279 -4.28 3.05 26.31
C SER A 279 -3.61 1.68 26.32
N VAL A 280 -3.03 1.29 27.47
CA VAL A 280 -2.62 -0.11 27.71
C VAL A 280 -3.87 -0.86 28.17
N LEU A 281 -4.51 -1.56 27.25
CA LEU A 281 -5.81 -2.18 27.48
C LEU A 281 -5.99 -3.37 26.55
N PRO A 282 -6.22 -4.59 27.07
CA PRO A 282 -6.55 -5.73 26.24
C PRO A 282 -7.94 -5.56 25.61
N MET A 283 -8.13 -6.08 24.39
CA MET A 283 -9.40 -5.98 23.67
C MET A 283 -10.60 -6.49 24.47
N GLN A 284 -10.42 -7.50 25.32
CA GLN A 284 -11.47 -8.08 26.16
C GLN A 284 -12.07 -7.07 27.15
N GLN A 285 -11.26 -6.13 27.61
CA GLN A 285 -11.66 -5.14 28.62
C GLN A 285 -12.13 -3.81 28.02
N ARG A 286 -11.99 -3.65 26.69
CA ARG A 286 -12.36 -2.41 26.04
C ARG A 286 -13.89 -2.18 26.13
N PRO A 287 -14.36 -1.01 26.57
CA PRO A 287 -15.78 -0.71 26.63
C PRO A 287 -16.44 -0.68 25.24
N LYS A 288 -17.75 -0.82 25.20
CA LYS A 288 -18.54 -0.59 23.99
C LYS A 288 -18.37 0.87 23.57
N PRO A 289 -18.17 1.18 22.26
CA PRO A 289 -18.15 2.56 21.80
C PRO A 289 -19.54 3.21 21.96
N GLU A 290 -19.55 4.51 22.24
CA GLU A 290 -20.78 5.29 22.39
C GLU A 290 -21.44 5.58 21.04
N SER A 291 -20.65 5.67 19.98
CA SER A 291 -21.08 5.93 18.62
C SER A 291 -20.66 4.81 17.67
N LYS A 292 -21.11 4.88 16.42
CA LYS A 292 -20.60 4.01 15.35
C LYS A 292 -19.13 4.29 15.13
N ALA A 293 -18.36 3.24 15.00
CA ALA A 293 -16.93 3.30 14.74
C ALA A 293 -16.50 2.30 13.66
N MET A 294 -15.38 2.57 13.01
CA MET A 294 -14.67 1.57 12.22
C MET A 294 -13.62 0.90 13.09
N LEU A 295 -13.65 -0.44 13.17
CA LEU A 295 -12.58 -1.20 13.78
C LEU A 295 -11.61 -1.65 12.69
N VAL A 296 -10.31 -1.53 12.93
CA VAL A 296 -9.26 -2.11 12.10
C VAL A 296 -8.27 -2.80 13.01
N MET A 297 -7.79 -3.98 12.61
CA MET A 297 -6.82 -4.70 13.43
C MET A 297 -5.93 -5.62 12.60
N ASN A 298 -4.69 -5.77 13.06
CA ASN A 298 -3.71 -6.69 12.56
C ASN A 298 -3.24 -7.60 13.71
N PRO A 299 -4.03 -8.65 14.06
CA PRO A 299 -3.68 -9.57 15.14
C PRO A 299 -2.32 -10.23 14.90
N PRO A 300 -1.63 -10.71 15.96
CA PRO A 300 -0.35 -11.39 15.81
C PRO A 300 -0.47 -12.63 14.92
N TYR A 301 0.58 -12.93 14.12
CA TYR A 301 0.54 -14.01 13.11
C TYR A 301 0.87 -15.40 13.64
N GLY A 302 1.20 -15.54 14.92
CA GLY A 302 1.36 -16.84 15.56
C GLY A 302 2.75 -17.46 15.46
N GLU A 303 3.78 -16.78 14.95
CA GLU A 303 5.14 -17.31 14.90
C GLU A 303 5.73 -17.62 16.28
N ARG A 304 5.19 -16.98 17.34
CA ARG A 304 5.60 -17.13 18.74
C ARG A 304 4.46 -17.51 19.69
N ILE A 305 3.28 -17.82 19.15
CA ILE A 305 2.07 -18.12 19.89
C ILE A 305 1.63 -19.55 19.52
N LYS A 306 1.23 -20.35 20.53
CA LYS A 306 0.73 -21.71 20.29
C LYS A 306 -0.53 -21.69 19.45
N VAL A 307 -0.79 -22.77 18.70
CA VAL A 307 -1.96 -22.88 17.81
C VAL A 307 -3.27 -22.74 18.58
N GLU A 308 -3.37 -23.36 19.77
CA GLU A 308 -4.54 -23.28 20.63
C GLU A 308 -4.81 -21.84 21.11
N ASP A 309 -3.76 -21.10 21.47
CA ASP A 309 -3.85 -19.70 21.89
C ASP A 309 -4.33 -18.80 20.73
N MET A 310 -3.94 -19.11 19.49
CA MET A 310 -4.42 -18.41 18.29
C MET A 310 -5.90 -18.65 18.05
N GLN A 311 -6.40 -19.89 18.21
CA GLN A 311 -7.81 -20.19 18.08
C GLN A 311 -8.64 -19.44 19.13
N GLN A 312 -8.18 -19.43 20.37
CA GLN A 312 -8.81 -18.68 21.47
C GLN A 312 -8.83 -17.18 21.18
N LEU A 313 -7.73 -16.62 20.66
CA LEU A 313 -7.65 -15.21 20.29
C LEU A 313 -8.71 -14.84 19.24
N TYR A 314 -8.81 -15.62 18.14
CA TYR A 314 -9.78 -15.30 17.09
C TYR A 314 -11.24 -15.57 17.52
N THR A 315 -11.47 -16.56 18.38
CA THR A 315 -12.78 -16.77 19.02
C THR A 315 -13.15 -15.56 19.90
N MET A 316 -12.24 -15.11 20.72
CA MET A 316 -12.44 -13.91 21.57
C MET A 316 -12.71 -12.67 20.71
N ILE A 317 -11.95 -12.46 19.63
CA ILE A 317 -12.20 -11.34 18.68
C ILE A 317 -13.65 -11.44 18.17
N GLY A 318 -14.06 -12.61 17.68
CA GLY A 318 -15.40 -12.82 17.15
C GLY A 318 -16.51 -12.53 18.16
N GLU A 319 -16.39 -13.04 19.38
CA GLU A 319 -17.35 -12.78 20.46
C GLU A 319 -17.41 -11.30 20.86
N ARG A 320 -16.25 -10.63 20.92
CA ARG A 320 -16.21 -9.17 21.19
C ARG A 320 -16.88 -8.38 20.07
N LEU A 321 -16.60 -8.69 18.81
CA LEU A 321 -17.22 -8.03 17.66
C LEU A 321 -18.75 -8.18 17.68
N LYS A 322 -19.25 -9.37 17.98
CA LYS A 322 -20.66 -9.69 18.01
C LYS A 322 -21.42 -8.97 19.14
N HIS A 323 -20.83 -8.92 20.33
CA HIS A 323 -21.56 -8.46 21.52
C HIS A 323 -21.31 -6.99 21.88
N ASN A 324 -20.15 -6.43 21.52
CA ASN A 324 -19.76 -5.09 21.95
C ASN A 324 -19.73 -4.03 20.84
N TYR A 325 -19.76 -4.45 19.55
CA TYR A 325 -19.55 -3.51 18.45
C TYR A 325 -20.69 -3.51 17.42
N ALA A 326 -21.91 -3.78 17.88
CA ALA A 326 -23.10 -3.71 17.03
C ALA A 326 -23.28 -2.30 16.43
N GLY A 327 -23.52 -2.22 15.13
CA GLY A 327 -23.62 -0.96 14.38
C GLY A 327 -22.30 -0.43 13.84
N CYS A 328 -21.17 -1.06 14.18
CA CYS A 328 -19.83 -0.76 13.66
C CYS A 328 -19.49 -1.61 12.43
N SER A 329 -18.41 -1.27 11.76
CA SER A 329 -17.73 -2.15 10.80
C SER A 329 -16.38 -2.61 11.38
N ALA A 330 -15.92 -3.82 10.99
CA ALA A 330 -14.64 -4.31 11.46
C ALA A 330 -13.83 -4.89 10.28
N TRP A 331 -12.54 -4.58 10.23
CA TRP A 331 -11.61 -5.03 9.22
C TRP A 331 -10.41 -5.70 9.87
N ILE A 332 -10.13 -6.94 9.47
CA ILE A 332 -9.09 -7.76 10.09
C ILE A 332 -8.16 -8.28 9.00
N LEU A 333 -6.86 -7.98 9.16
CA LEU A 333 -5.80 -8.57 8.35
C LEU A 333 -5.26 -9.81 9.07
N ALA A 334 -5.17 -10.95 8.39
CA ALA A 334 -4.56 -12.16 8.95
C ALA A 334 -3.65 -12.86 7.94
N PHE A 335 -2.54 -13.41 8.42
CA PHE A 335 -1.60 -14.17 7.59
C PHE A 335 -2.17 -15.54 7.23
N LYS A 336 -2.85 -16.23 8.16
CA LYS A 336 -3.43 -17.56 7.92
C LYS A 336 -4.95 -17.47 7.83
N PRO A 337 -5.53 -17.73 6.65
CA PRO A 337 -6.99 -17.66 6.46
C PRO A 337 -7.79 -18.59 7.37
N GLU A 338 -7.19 -19.69 7.85
CA GLU A 338 -7.81 -20.66 8.75
C GLU A 338 -8.24 -20.04 10.10
N HIS A 339 -7.51 -19.03 10.58
CA HIS A 339 -7.83 -18.35 11.83
C HIS A 339 -9.21 -17.69 11.80
N PHE A 340 -9.64 -17.23 10.64
CA PHE A 340 -10.96 -16.62 10.47
C PHE A 340 -12.13 -17.59 10.72
N ASN A 341 -11.90 -18.91 10.67
CA ASN A 341 -12.94 -19.90 10.95
C ASN A 341 -13.43 -19.81 12.41
N HIS A 342 -12.61 -19.27 13.30
CA HIS A 342 -12.90 -19.13 14.72
C HIS A 342 -13.62 -17.81 15.08
N ILE A 343 -13.77 -16.86 14.15
CA ILE A 343 -14.48 -15.58 14.38
C ILE A 343 -16.00 -15.79 14.53
N GLY A 344 -16.57 -16.81 13.87
CA GLY A 344 -17.99 -17.11 13.97
C GLY A 344 -18.93 -16.04 13.39
N LEU A 345 -18.41 -15.12 12.57
CA LEU A 345 -19.19 -14.10 11.85
C LEU A 345 -19.02 -14.29 10.35
N ARG A 346 -20.05 -13.95 9.59
CA ARG A 346 -19.96 -13.97 8.11
C ARG A 346 -19.36 -12.67 7.61
N GLN A 347 -18.27 -12.77 6.86
CA GLN A 347 -17.63 -11.61 6.22
C GLN A 347 -18.55 -10.97 5.16
N SER A 348 -18.49 -9.65 5.07
CA SER A 348 -19.07 -8.83 3.99
C SER A 348 -18.09 -8.59 2.85
N HIS A 349 -16.79 -8.64 3.17
CA HIS A 349 -15.68 -8.44 2.22
C HIS A 349 -14.56 -9.43 2.47
N ARG A 350 -13.87 -9.82 1.41
CA ARG A 350 -12.70 -10.71 1.46
C ARG A 350 -11.75 -10.40 0.32
N GLU A 351 -10.47 -10.18 0.65
CA GLU A 351 -9.45 -9.87 -0.34
C GLU A 351 -8.08 -10.40 0.10
N LYS A 352 -7.23 -10.74 -0.88
CA LYS A 352 -5.84 -11.16 -0.66
C LYS A 352 -4.92 -9.96 -0.81
N LEU A 353 -4.04 -9.75 0.18
CA LEU A 353 -3.04 -8.70 0.21
C LEU A 353 -1.66 -9.28 0.55
N MET A 354 -0.61 -8.53 0.22
CA MET A 354 0.77 -8.93 0.55
C MET A 354 1.33 -8.05 1.66
N ASN A 355 1.75 -8.66 2.77
CA ASN A 355 2.51 -8.00 3.83
C ASN A 355 3.97 -8.46 3.75
N GLY A 356 4.81 -7.71 3.05
CA GLY A 356 6.15 -8.15 2.68
C GLY A 356 6.10 -9.37 1.77
N ALA A 357 6.68 -10.49 2.20
CA ALA A 357 6.63 -11.78 1.50
C ALA A 357 5.40 -12.64 1.86
N LEU A 358 4.63 -12.24 2.87
CA LEU A 358 3.51 -13.03 3.40
C LEU A 358 2.23 -12.71 2.63
N GLU A 359 1.57 -13.75 2.09
CA GLU A 359 0.20 -13.64 1.58
C GLU A 359 -0.77 -13.57 2.75
N CYS A 360 -1.46 -12.45 2.90
CA CYS A 360 -2.44 -12.20 3.94
C CYS A 360 -3.84 -12.12 3.35
N GLU A 361 -4.83 -12.31 4.18
CA GLU A 361 -6.24 -12.12 3.83
C GLU A 361 -6.84 -10.99 4.67
N LEU A 362 -7.46 -10.02 4.00
CA LEU A 362 -8.25 -8.97 4.62
C LEU A 362 -9.72 -9.36 4.59
N ARG A 363 -10.38 -9.35 5.75
CA ARG A 363 -11.83 -9.56 5.85
C ARG A 363 -12.52 -8.37 6.50
N GLY A 364 -13.63 -7.93 5.86
CA GLY A 364 -14.56 -6.95 6.41
C GLY A 364 -15.80 -7.61 7.00
N TYR A 365 -16.34 -7.02 8.07
CA TYR A 365 -17.53 -7.45 8.74
C TYR A 365 -18.44 -6.26 9.02
N GLU A 366 -19.73 -6.34 8.62
CA GLU A 366 -20.77 -5.44 9.08
C GLU A 366 -21.40 -6.02 10.35
N LEU A 367 -21.37 -5.27 11.45
CA LEU A 367 -21.82 -5.72 12.76
C LEU A 367 -23.19 -5.14 13.05
N PHE A 368 -24.15 -5.99 13.40
CA PHE A 368 -25.54 -5.57 13.67
C PHE A 368 -26.14 -6.36 14.83
N GLU A 369 -27.14 -5.81 15.47
CA GLU A 369 -27.91 -6.50 16.51
C GLU A 369 -28.93 -7.45 15.88
N GLY A 370 -29.01 -8.69 16.37
CA GLY A 370 -29.99 -9.68 15.97
C GLY A 370 -29.56 -10.59 14.81
N ARG A 371 -30.55 -11.26 14.18
CA ARG A 371 -30.30 -12.16 13.06
C ARG A 371 -30.11 -11.38 11.76
N ARG A 372 -29.24 -11.88 10.90
CA ARG A 372 -28.89 -11.25 9.62
C ARG A 372 -30.10 -10.97 8.71
N ASP A 373 -31.06 -11.90 8.68
CA ASP A 373 -32.23 -11.80 7.81
C ASP A 373 -33.07 -10.56 8.18
N SER A 374 -33.25 -10.30 9.48
CA SER A 374 -33.95 -9.10 9.97
C SER A 374 -33.18 -7.80 9.72
N PHE A 375 -31.86 -7.84 9.62
CA PHE A 375 -31.04 -6.70 9.27
C PHE A 375 -31.11 -6.39 7.76
N ALA A 376 -31.04 -7.41 6.91
CA ALA A 376 -31.16 -7.27 5.46
C ALA A 376 -32.52 -6.70 5.06
N GLU A 377 -33.63 -7.16 5.69
CA GLU A 377 -34.96 -6.60 5.50
C GLU A 377 -35.09 -5.14 5.95
N ARG A 378 -34.48 -4.74 7.08
CA ARG A 378 -34.46 -3.34 7.52
C ARG A 378 -33.63 -2.46 6.57
N LYS A 379 -32.49 -2.95 6.05
CA LYS A 379 -31.63 -2.21 5.11
C LYS A 379 -32.35 -2.00 3.76
N SER A 380 -33.07 -3.02 3.23
CA SER A 380 -33.85 -2.89 2.00
C SER A 380 -35.03 -1.91 2.14
N ARG A 381 -35.80 -1.99 3.24
CA ARG A 381 -36.87 -1.04 3.54
C ARG A 381 -36.40 0.41 3.67
N ARG A 382 -35.20 0.63 4.23
CA ARG A 382 -34.61 1.97 4.33
C ARG A 382 -34.17 2.52 2.98
N ALA A 383 -33.56 1.68 2.13
CA ALA A 383 -33.18 2.05 0.76
C ALA A 383 -34.40 2.35 -0.12
N GLU A 384 -35.51 1.59 0.06
CA GLU A 384 -36.77 1.84 -0.62
C GLU A 384 -37.47 3.12 -0.12
N GLY A 385 -37.35 3.43 1.20
CA GLY A 385 -37.88 4.66 1.80
C GLY A 385 -37.17 5.92 1.32
N GLU A 386 -35.84 5.87 1.12
CA GLU A 386 -35.04 7.00 0.61
C GLU A 386 -35.27 7.24 -0.89
N GLN A 387 -35.63 6.23 -1.68
CA GLN A 387 -36.03 6.38 -3.09
C GLN A 387 -37.48 6.89 -3.22
N GLY A 388 -38.32 6.70 -2.21
CA GLY A 388 -39.73 7.13 -2.19
C GLY A 388 -39.92 8.63 -1.90
N VAL A 389 -38.99 9.29 -1.26
CA VAL A 389 -39.05 10.72 -0.90
C VAL A 389 -38.70 11.64 -2.08
N GLY A 390 -37.98 11.13 -3.10
CA GLY A 390 -37.58 11.89 -4.27
C GLY A 390 -38.62 11.99 -5.41
N ARG A 391 -39.83 11.38 -5.27
CA ARG A 391 -40.86 11.33 -6.34
C ARG A 391 -42.23 11.87 -5.90
N ARG A 392 -42.28 12.94 -5.15
CA ARG A 392 -43.50 13.70 -4.90
C ARG A 392 -43.28 15.17 -5.21
N ILE A 393 -43.20 15.52 -6.47
CA ILE A 393 -43.47 16.87 -6.97
C ILE A 393 -44.35 16.72 -8.22
N ASP A 394 -45.57 17.23 -8.07
CA ASP A 394 -46.55 17.69 -9.09
C ASP A 394 -46.92 16.83 -10.29
N ARG A 395 -48.08 16.20 -10.19
CA ARG A 395 -49.01 16.07 -11.29
C ARG A 395 -50.39 16.54 -10.83
N ARG A 396 -50.68 17.82 -11.02
CA ARG A 396 -52.05 18.36 -11.18
C ARG A 396 -52.13 18.92 -12.58
N ASP A 397 -53.22 18.47 -13.23
CA ASP A 397 -53.90 19.05 -14.36
C ASP A 397 -53.18 19.06 -15.70
N VAL A 398 -53.60 18.16 -16.59
CA VAL A 398 -54.33 18.53 -17.83
C VAL A 398 -55.14 17.31 -18.30
N SER A 399 -56.46 17.46 -18.20
CA SER A 399 -57.47 16.64 -18.86
C SER A 399 -57.62 17.11 -20.31
N ALA A 400 -57.69 16.22 -21.27
CA ALA A 400 -58.67 16.16 -22.35
C ALA A 400 -58.18 15.32 -23.57
N GLY A 401 -59.02 14.43 -23.98
CA GLY A 401 -59.23 14.21 -25.43
C GLY A 401 -58.77 12.85 -26.02
N ARG A 402 -59.68 11.86 -25.99
CA ARG A 402 -60.06 11.03 -27.18
C ARG A 402 -58.94 10.38 -28.02
N GLU A 403 -58.92 9.12 -28.35
CA GLU A 403 -59.88 8.24 -29.00
C GLU A 403 -59.41 6.80 -29.04
N LYS A 404 -60.33 5.88 -28.99
CA LYS A 404 -60.19 4.43 -29.18
C LYS A 404 -59.73 4.08 -30.60
N ARG A 405 -58.83 3.13 -30.73
CA ARG A 405 -58.92 2.10 -31.78
C ARG A 405 -58.28 0.80 -31.34
N SER A 406 -59.10 -0.23 -31.35
CA SER A 406 -58.83 -1.65 -31.31
C SER A 406 -58.04 -2.09 -32.53
N ASN A 407 -57.09 -3.01 -32.36
CA ASN A 407 -57.07 -4.21 -33.19
C ASN A 407 -56.18 -5.32 -32.57
N SER A 408 -56.75 -6.47 -32.68
CA SER A 408 -56.36 -7.81 -32.26
C SER A 408 -55.29 -8.46 -33.14
N MET A 409 -54.83 -9.63 -32.65
CA MET A 409 -54.11 -10.74 -33.33
C MET A 409 -52.58 -10.55 -33.47
N ASP A 410 -51.70 -11.46 -33.21
CA ASP A 410 -51.81 -12.94 -33.16
C ASP A 410 -50.64 -13.52 -32.30
N ARG A 411 -50.92 -14.68 -31.72
CA ARG A 411 -49.94 -15.57 -31.06
C ARG A 411 -49.09 -16.25 -32.10
N GLU A 412 -47.79 -16.34 -31.92
CA GLU A 412 -47.00 -17.49 -32.37
C GLU A 412 -45.95 -17.93 -31.35
N ASN A 413 -46.08 -19.22 -30.98
CA ASN A 413 -45.21 -20.04 -30.19
C ASN A 413 -43.89 -20.34 -30.91
N LYS A 414 -42.76 -20.22 -30.24
CA LYS A 414 -41.57 -21.08 -30.50
C LYS A 414 -40.84 -21.44 -29.23
N PRO A 415 -40.26 -22.67 -29.13
CA PRO A 415 -39.83 -23.32 -27.93
C PRO A 415 -38.36 -23.02 -27.56
N PRO A 416 -37.90 -23.40 -26.33
CA PRO A 416 -36.59 -23.02 -25.79
C PRO A 416 -35.46 -23.92 -26.34
N TYR A 417 -34.38 -23.28 -26.71
CA TYR A 417 -33.13 -23.94 -27.12
C TYR A 417 -32.36 -24.47 -25.89
N ARG A 418 -32.14 -25.78 -25.87
CA ARG A 418 -31.20 -26.46 -24.95
C ARG A 418 -29.82 -26.42 -25.57
N SER A 419 -28.83 -25.96 -24.84
CA SER A 419 -27.41 -26.14 -25.15
C SER A 419 -26.86 -27.41 -24.48
N PRO A 420 -25.96 -28.15 -25.13
CA PRO A 420 -25.45 -29.44 -24.65
C PRO A 420 -24.29 -29.27 -23.67
N ARG A 421 -24.24 -30.22 -22.70
CA ARG A 421 -23.11 -30.40 -21.79
C ARG A 421 -21.97 -31.13 -22.52
N PRO A 422 -20.70 -30.86 -22.23
CA PRO A 422 -19.63 -31.75 -22.67
C PRO A 422 -19.32 -32.84 -21.63
N ASP A 423 -19.00 -33.99 -22.18
CA ASP A 423 -18.74 -35.29 -21.53
C ASP A 423 -17.44 -35.31 -20.72
N LYS A 424 -17.45 -36.19 -19.70
CA LYS A 424 -16.27 -36.56 -18.89
C LYS A 424 -15.39 -37.57 -19.68
N PRO A 425 -14.06 -37.50 -19.58
CA PRO A 425 -13.23 -38.63 -19.98
C PRO A 425 -12.87 -39.56 -18.82
N PHE A 426 -12.77 -40.79 -19.20
CA PHE A 426 -12.50 -42.07 -18.56
C PHE A 426 -11.26 -42.09 -17.63
N ARG A 427 -11.41 -42.90 -16.54
CA ARG A 427 -10.31 -43.44 -15.73
C ARG A 427 -9.61 -44.58 -16.49
N THR A 428 -8.29 -44.54 -16.50
CA THR A 428 -7.46 -45.75 -16.62
C THR A 428 -6.50 -45.83 -15.46
N SER A 429 -6.60 -46.91 -14.73
CA SER A 429 -5.65 -47.39 -13.73
C SER A 429 -4.39 -47.91 -14.43
N ASP A 430 -3.22 -47.57 -13.91
CA ASP A 430 -2.14 -48.56 -13.86
C ASP A 430 -1.15 -48.29 -12.74
N ASN A 431 -0.91 -49.35 -12.00
CA ASN A 431 0.10 -49.57 -10.98
C ASN A 431 1.51 -49.57 -11.61
N ARG A 432 2.51 -48.97 -10.92
CA ARG A 432 3.80 -49.62 -10.68
C ARG A 432 4.76 -48.83 -9.80
N LYS A 433 5.10 -49.48 -8.67
CA LYS A 433 6.39 -49.68 -7.99
C LYS A 433 7.27 -48.47 -7.62
N LYS A 434 7.44 -48.44 -6.29
CA LYS A 434 8.56 -48.02 -5.45
C LYS A 434 9.93 -48.12 -6.13
N GLU A 435 10.74 -47.05 -5.94
CA GLU A 435 12.15 -47.20 -5.60
C GLU A 435 12.60 -46.03 -4.70
N HIS A 436 13.29 -46.44 -3.63
CA HIS A 436 14.02 -45.60 -2.68
C HIS A 436 15.18 -44.85 -3.39
N ASN A 437 15.43 -43.62 -2.99
CA ASN A 437 16.82 -43.19 -2.75
C ASN A 437 16.86 -42.01 -1.76
N ASP A 438 17.52 -42.27 -0.65
CA ASP A 438 18.10 -41.34 0.27
C ASP A 438 19.23 -40.56 -0.44
N GLU A 439 19.29 -39.25 -0.29
CA GLU A 439 20.57 -38.53 -0.23
C GLU A 439 20.43 -37.12 0.32
N GLN A 440 20.88 -37.00 1.58
CA GLN A 440 21.81 -36.01 2.10
C GLN A 440 21.37 -34.53 2.17
N GLN A 441 21.00 -34.19 3.37
CA GLN A 441 21.13 -32.87 4.00
C GLN A 441 22.52 -32.28 3.79
N ARG A 442 22.60 -31.07 3.24
CA ARG A 442 23.75 -30.18 3.43
C ARG A 442 23.29 -28.85 4.02
N GLU A 443 23.54 -28.72 5.29
CA GLU A 443 23.60 -27.47 6.04
C GLU A 443 24.66 -26.55 5.40
N THR A 444 24.31 -25.33 5.04
CA THR A 444 25.27 -24.25 4.84
C THR A 444 25.14 -23.22 5.96
N ARG A 445 26.04 -23.37 6.89
CA ARG A 445 26.38 -22.48 7.98
C ARG A 445 27.14 -21.27 7.42
N TRP A 446 26.71 -20.07 7.75
CA TRP A 446 27.48 -18.83 7.52
C TRP A 446 28.43 -18.60 8.70
N PRO A 447 29.67 -18.20 8.48
CA PRO A 447 30.61 -17.92 9.57
C PRO A 447 30.48 -16.50 10.08
N ASN A 448 30.35 -16.38 11.42
CA ASN A 448 30.75 -15.21 12.18
C ASN A 448 32.26 -15.22 12.35
N ASP A 449 32.95 -14.13 12.04
CA ASP A 449 34.20 -13.77 12.68
C ASP A 449 34.42 -12.25 12.62
N ARG A 450 34.36 -11.64 13.80
CA ARG A 450 35.44 -11.03 14.62
C ARG A 450 36.33 -10.02 13.86
N PHE A 451 36.21 -8.75 14.22
CA PHE A 451 37.38 -7.90 14.49
C PHE A 451 37.12 -7.02 15.71
N ARG A 452 37.88 -7.31 16.79
CA ARG A 452 38.23 -6.42 17.89
C ARG A 452 39.62 -5.84 17.56
N SER A 453 39.78 -4.53 17.74
CA SER A 453 40.96 -3.85 18.29
C SER A 453 40.60 -2.37 18.38
N SER A 454 40.48 -1.82 19.57
CA SER A 454 41.45 -0.98 20.34
C SER A 454 42.07 0.13 19.45
N ASP A 455 41.68 1.41 19.69
CA ASP A 455 42.54 2.37 20.36
C ASP A 455 41.80 3.68 20.67
N GLU A 456 42.03 4.12 21.90
CA GLU A 456 41.66 5.42 22.45
C GLU A 456 42.55 6.52 21.84
N SER A 457 41.99 7.68 21.55
CA SER A 457 42.60 8.96 21.90
C SER A 457 41.69 10.15 21.66
N GLU A 458 41.47 10.87 22.69
CA GLU A 458 40.98 12.21 22.91
C GLU A 458 41.01 13.18 21.73
N ARG A 459 39.87 13.91 21.50
CA ARG A 459 39.83 15.34 21.34
C ARG A 459 38.36 15.87 21.37
N GLY A 460 38.18 16.91 22.14
CA GLY A 460 36.94 17.53 22.58
C GLY A 460 36.08 18.24 21.50
N PRO A 461 34.94 18.83 21.90
CA PRO A 461 33.80 19.05 21.04
C PRO A 461 33.89 20.39 20.28
N ARG A 462 33.72 20.34 18.96
CA ARG A 462 33.34 21.52 18.16
C ARG A 462 31.81 21.59 18.04
N LYS A 463 31.26 22.65 18.60
CA LYS A 463 29.88 23.07 18.42
C LYS A 463 29.61 23.39 16.94
N SER A 464 28.70 22.66 16.31
CA SER A 464 28.03 23.10 15.09
C SER A 464 26.54 23.29 15.38
N SER A 465 26.09 24.51 15.22
CA SER A 465 24.72 24.94 15.37
C SER A 465 23.88 24.38 14.23
N SER A 466 23.07 23.36 14.52
CA SER A 466 21.98 22.97 13.63
C SER A 466 20.71 23.71 14.06
N LYS A 467 20.22 24.60 13.22
CA LYS A 467 18.90 25.22 13.36
C LYS A 467 17.84 24.11 13.31
N ARG A 468 17.22 23.85 14.44
CA ARG A 468 15.97 23.10 14.54
C ARG A 468 14.87 23.95 13.90
N ILE A 469 14.21 23.41 12.89
CA ILE A 469 12.91 23.92 12.45
C ILE A 469 11.90 23.42 13.50
N GLN A 470 11.47 24.32 14.37
CA GLN A 470 10.30 24.13 15.22
C GLN A 470 9.09 24.54 14.39
N VAL A 471 8.18 23.61 14.18
CA VAL A 471 6.82 23.93 13.74
C VAL A 471 6.09 24.47 14.98
N ILE A 472 6.15 25.79 15.18
CA ILE A 472 5.32 26.49 16.16
C ILE A 472 4.10 26.97 15.40
N ARG A 473 2.94 26.44 15.70
CA ARG A 473 1.66 27.11 15.43
C ARG A 473 1.39 28.04 16.60
N ASN A 474 1.38 29.32 16.34
CA ASN A 474 0.84 30.30 17.28
C ASN A 474 -0.69 30.23 17.21
N ASP A 475 -1.29 30.02 18.40
CA ASP A 475 -2.70 30.27 18.63
C ASP A 475 -2.93 31.79 18.66
N GLU A 476 -3.83 32.28 17.81
CA GLU A 476 -4.80 33.35 18.05
C GLU A 476 -6.13 33.01 17.40
#